data_82ffd6286605618093083276a23d55ec
#
_entry.id   82ffd6286605618093083276a23d55ec
#
_cell.length_a   1.000
_cell.length_b   1.000
_cell.length_c   1.000
_cell.angle_alpha   90.00
_cell.angle_beta   90.00
_cell.angle_gamma   90.00
#
_symmetry.space_group_name_H-M   'P 1'
#
loop_
_entity.id
_entity.type
_entity.pdbx_description
1 polymer ?
#
loop_
_entity_poly.entity_id
_entity_poly.type
_entity_poly.pdbx_seq_one_letter_code
_entity_poly.pdbx_strand_id
1 'polypeptide(L)'
;MCILDRVHGISGLEKALDTLLYGKTGLSKKVPLTKGIVNWTDIPAVPGYNITTTIDIKMQDIVENELNDVLTYCNADWGVAVLMEVATGDIRAISNLEKNPNGNNYIEGMNRAVLGFEPGSVVKTISMMLALEDGIVNSLDEVISTGSRFPYAGGNSITDSHPVPSLTVKEVIERSSNIGMTKVIVRKYDSNPGGFYSRLKEIGFLEPMHTGIAGETVPRVDSVPNNRGGRIALSRQCYGYATEIPPLYTLSVYNAIANNGRYVRPRLVSRLTGEKFDSILPVTYIRDRICSEKNAEKMRTMLTSVVHGEHGTGKRLKNDYVRIAGKTGTCYMIEGGHYNNAKKRLAFCGFFPAENPKYSCIVLTCNPKQNVLGAASTSGEVLKNIALKLYSRGMLDNSSDYRAEPAKNDPPVLYATANTEKAKKVGSALTGGGQHRSIQRHTSSFKGVPSVVGLGLRDAIAALESSGYNVRFKGSGYVAAQTPAAGTEAAHGASVTLSLRE
;
A
#
# COMPACT_ATOMS: atom_id res chain seq x y z
N MET A 1 -42.19 -8.96 -8.99
CA MET A 1 -41.39 -7.98 -9.74
C MET A 1 -40.12 -7.77 -8.90
N CYS A 2 -39.04 -8.40 -9.31
CA CYS A 2 -37.76 -8.29 -8.57
C CYS A 2 -37.18 -6.90 -8.83
N ILE A 3 -37.10 -6.07 -7.80
CA ILE A 3 -36.65 -4.68 -7.88
C ILE A 3 -35.10 -4.61 -8.03
N LEU A 4 -34.43 -5.75 -8.00
CA LEU A 4 -32.95 -5.86 -8.08
C LEU A 4 -32.37 -5.55 -9.47
N ASP A 5 -33.18 -5.50 -10.53
CA ASP A 5 -32.70 -5.33 -11.92
C ASP A 5 -32.47 -3.87 -12.32
N ARG A 6 -32.51 -2.89 -11.40
CA ARG A 6 -32.42 -1.46 -11.70
C ARG A 6 -31.53 -0.66 -10.76
N VAL A 7 -30.58 -1.29 -10.08
CA VAL A 7 -29.70 -0.58 -9.17
C VAL A 7 -28.40 -0.24 -9.90
N HIS A 8 -28.20 1.05 -10.16
CA HIS A 8 -26.92 1.57 -10.61
C HIS A 8 -25.92 1.55 -9.47
N GLY A 9 -24.66 1.35 -9.78
CA GLY A 9 -23.56 1.44 -8.83
C GLY A 9 -23.48 2.84 -8.22
N ILE A 10 -23.56 2.94 -6.89
CA ILE A 10 -23.52 4.23 -6.17
C ILE A 10 -22.14 4.57 -5.64
N SER A 11 -21.25 3.58 -5.46
CA SER A 11 -19.91 3.74 -4.92
C SER A 11 -18.95 2.69 -5.47
N GLY A 12 -17.65 2.86 -5.19
CA GLY A 12 -16.61 1.89 -5.45
C GLY A 12 -16.51 1.41 -6.90
N LEU A 13 -16.20 0.14 -7.07
CA LEU A 13 -16.07 -0.53 -8.37
C LEU A 13 -17.39 -0.58 -9.13
N GLU A 14 -18.50 -0.79 -8.45
CA GLU A 14 -19.80 -0.85 -9.08
C GLU A 14 -20.15 0.46 -9.78
N LYS A 15 -19.92 1.61 -9.12
CA LYS A 15 -20.10 2.93 -9.74
C LYS A 15 -19.14 3.17 -10.90
N ALA A 16 -17.88 2.82 -10.72
CA ALA A 16 -16.84 3.03 -11.73
C ALA A 16 -17.08 2.22 -13.00
N LEU A 17 -17.68 1.05 -12.88
CA LEU A 17 -17.86 0.06 -13.94
C LEU A 17 -19.35 -0.15 -14.30
N ASP A 18 -20.24 0.72 -13.80
CA ASP A 18 -21.69 0.63 -13.94
C ASP A 18 -22.14 0.42 -15.39
N THR A 19 -21.57 1.16 -16.32
CA THR A 19 -21.89 1.04 -17.75
C THR A 19 -21.56 -0.33 -18.35
N LEU A 20 -20.60 -1.04 -17.77
CA LEU A 20 -20.22 -2.40 -18.19
C LEU A 20 -21.09 -3.45 -17.48
N LEU A 21 -21.39 -3.23 -16.21
CA LEU A 21 -22.15 -4.15 -15.38
C LEU A 21 -23.65 -4.12 -15.65
N TYR A 22 -24.20 -2.95 -15.97
CA TYR A 22 -25.63 -2.72 -16.09
C TYR A 22 -26.26 -3.39 -17.32
N GLY A 23 -25.53 -3.51 -18.43
CA GLY A 23 -26.06 -4.01 -19.68
C GLY A 23 -27.04 -3.06 -20.41
N LYS A 24 -28.00 -3.63 -21.16
CA LYS A 24 -29.02 -2.85 -21.87
C LYS A 24 -30.42 -3.29 -21.48
N THR A 25 -31.24 -2.34 -21.11
CA THR A 25 -32.63 -2.58 -20.72
C THR A 25 -33.43 -3.10 -21.93
N GLY A 26 -34.19 -4.18 -21.76
CA GLY A 26 -35.15 -4.67 -22.73
C GLY A 26 -36.49 -3.93 -22.66
N LEU A 27 -37.29 -4.09 -23.66
CA LEU A 27 -38.66 -3.58 -23.73
C LEU A 27 -39.65 -4.73 -23.77
N SER A 28 -40.58 -4.80 -22.85
CA SER A 28 -41.65 -5.77 -22.84
C SER A 28 -43.01 -5.05 -22.62
N LYS A 29 -44.05 -5.51 -23.30
CA LYS A 29 -45.41 -5.05 -23.12
C LYS A 29 -46.32 -6.18 -22.66
N LYS A 30 -47.32 -5.83 -21.88
CA LYS A 30 -48.36 -6.76 -21.47
C LYS A 30 -49.40 -6.83 -22.60
N VAL A 31 -49.62 -7.99 -23.16
CA VAL A 31 -50.60 -8.25 -24.21
C VAL A 31 -51.74 -9.07 -23.59
N PRO A 32 -52.99 -8.55 -23.57
CA PRO A 32 -54.12 -9.33 -23.13
C PRO A 32 -54.45 -10.41 -24.17
N LEU A 33 -54.60 -11.62 -23.70
CA LEU A 33 -55.11 -12.76 -24.48
C LEU A 33 -56.48 -13.22 -23.90
N THR A 34 -57.22 -14.01 -24.65
CA THR A 34 -58.54 -14.52 -24.25
C THR A 34 -58.55 -15.31 -22.93
N LYS A 35 -57.44 -15.81 -22.46
CA LYS A 35 -57.28 -16.57 -21.21
C LYS A 35 -56.26 -15.98 -20.24
N GLY A 36 -55.92 -14.65 -20.34
CA GLY A 36 -54.99 -14.04 -19.42
C GLY A 36 -54.12 -12.94 -20.06
N ILE A 37 -53.12 -12.49 -19.35
CA ILE A 37 -52.14 -11.49 -19.79
C ILE A 37 -50.78 -12.20 -20.03
N VAL A 38 -50.21 -12.02 -21.20
CA VAL A 38 -48.86 -12.51 -21.52
C VAL A 38 -47.91 -11.32 -21.63
N ASN A 39 -46.73 -11.46 -21.10
CA ASN A 39 -45.63 -10.50 -21.32
C ASN A 39 -45.00 -10.78 -22.68
N TRP A 40 -45.18 -9.88 -23.63
CA TRP A 40 -44.52 -9.94 -24.92
C TRP A 40 -43.24 -9.10 -24.88
N THR A 41 -42.12 -9.71 -25.21
CA THR A 41 -40.82 -9.05 -25.25
C THR A 41 -40.58 -8.51 -26.66
N ASP A 42 -40.64 -7.21 -26.85
CA ASP A 42 -40.35 -6.54 -28.12
C ASP A 42 -38.84 -6.44 -28.36
N ILE A 43 -38.09 -6.08 -27.31
CA ILE A 43 -36.63 -5.98 -27.33
C ILE A 43 -36.11 -6.78 -26.12
N PRO A 44 -35.33 -7.83 -26.34
CA PRO A 44 -34.73 -8.56 -25.20
C PRO A 44 -33.71 -7.70 -24.43
N ALA A 45 -33.67 -7.86 -23.13
CA ALA A 45 -32.62 -7.27 -22.34
C ALA A 45 -31.27 -7.92 -22.66
N VAL A 46 -30.22 -7.13 -22.72
CA VAL A 46 -28.85 -7.61 -22.88
C VAL A 46 -28.14 -7.56 -21.55
N PRO A 47 -27.70 -8.69 -20.99
CA PRO A 47 -26.98 -8.69 -19.73
C PRO A 47 -25.68 -7.89 -19.82
N GLY A 48 -25.26 -7.30 -18.72
CA GLY A 48 -23.94 -6.66 -18.61
C GLY A 48 -22.81 -7.68 -18.62
N TYR A 49 -21.60 -7.19 -18.59
CA TYR A 49 -20.41 -8.04 -18.53
C TYR A 49 -20.13 -8.51 -17.11
N ASN A 50 -19.56 -9.69 -16.96
CA ASN A 50 -18.88 -10.10 -15.74
C ASN A 50 -17.47 -9.51 -15.75
N ILE A 51 -17.03 -9.00 -14.62
CA ILE A 51 -15.74 -8.33 -14.46
C ILE A 51 -14.87 -9.13 -13.51
N THR A 52 -13.69 -9.53 -13.97
CA THR A 52 -12.66 -10.09 -13.11
C THR A 52 -11.70 -8.98 -12.72
N THR A 53 -11.65 -8.67 -11.44
CA THR A 53 -10.72 -7.67 -10.90
C THR A 53 -9.33 -8.27 -10.70
N THR A 54 -8.33 -7.39 -10.47
CA THR A 54 -6.96 -7.78 -10.11
C THR A 54 -6.77 -7.96 -8.61
N ILE A 55 -7.79 -7.62 -7.81
CA ILE A 55 -7.75 -7.75 -6.35
C ILE A 55 -7.59 -9.22 -5.96
N ASP A 56 -6.62 -9.48 -5.09
CA ASP A 56 -6.46 -10.75 -4.40
C ASP A 56 -7.08 -10.65 -2.99
N ILE A 57 -8.11 -11.45 -2.73
CA ILE A 57 -8.87 -11.38 -1.47
C ILE A 57 -7.96 -11.60 -0.26
N LYS A 58 -6.99 -12.52 -0.33
CA LYS A 58 -6.07 -12.80 0.78
C LYS A 58 -5.13 -11.63 1.04
N MET A 59 -4.67 -10.96 -0.03
CA MET A 59 -3.85 -9.75 0.10
C MET A 59 -4.67 -8.56 0.59
N GLN A 60 -5.92 -8.42 0.11
CA GLN A 60 -6.86 -7.39 0.59
C GLN A 60 -7.07 -7.50 2.10
N ASP A 61 -7.36 -8.72 2.59
CA ASP A 61 -7.53 -8.98 4.02
C ASP A 61 -6.29 -8.61 4.84
N ILE A 62 -5.09 -8.94 4.34
CA ILE A 62 -3.83 -8.57 5.01
C ILE A 62 -3.70 -7.05 5.08
N VAL A 63 -3.85 -6.37 3.94
CA VAL A 63 -3.66 -4.92 3.83
C VAL A 63 -4.64 -4.17 4.72
N GLU A 64 -5.91 -4.57 4.71
CA GLU A 64 -6.96 -3.93 5.50
C GLU A 64 -6.76 -4.13 7.00
N ASN A 65 -6.45 -5.35 7.42
CA ASN A 65 -6.20 -5.63 8.84
C ASN A 65 -4.99 -4.87 9.36
N GLU A 66 -3.86 -4.85 8.61
CA GLU A 66 -2.67 -4.12 9.05
C GLU A 66 -2.90 -2.60 9.10
N LEU A 67 -3.66 -2.08 8.15
CA LEU A 67 -4.06 -0.68 8.17
C LEU A 67 -4.94 -0.38 9.39
N ASN A 68 -5.96 -1.18 9.64
CA ASN A 68 -6.88 -1.04 10.78
C ASN A 68 -6.14 -1.08 12.12
N ASP A 69 -5.25 -2.03 12.29
CA ASP A 69 -4.49 -2.23 13.54
C ASP A 69 -3.64 -0.99 13.86
N VAL A 70 -2.92 -0.47 12.86
CA VAL A 70 -2.08 0.72 13.05
C VAL A 70 -2.92 1.99 13.25
N LEU A 71 -4.03 2.16 12.50
CA LEU A 71 -4.92 3.30 12.70
C LEU A 71 -5.52 3.30 14.10
N THR A 72 -5.92 2.14 14.59
CA THR A 72 -6.42 1.96 15.97
C THR A 72 -5.34 2.28 16.98
N TYR A 73 -4.12 1.75 16.80
CA TYR A 73 -2.99 1.97 17.70
C TYR A 73 -2.58 3.44 17.80
N CYS A 74 -2.59 4.17 16.69
CA CYS A 74 -2.20 5.59 16.69
C CYS A 74 -3.38 6.56 16.76
N ASN A 75 -4.62 6.07 16.84
CA ASN A 75 -5.86 6.85 16.88
C ASN A 75 -5.91 7.91 15.77
N ALA A 76 -5.64 7.50 14.54
CA ALA A 76 -5.66 8.38 13.37
C ALA A 76 -7.09 8.69 12.91
N ASP A 77 -7.27 9.74 12.12
CA ASP A 77 -8.59 10.09 11.59
C ASP A 77 -8.97 9.15 10.43
N TRP A 78 -8.02 8.84 9.56
CA TRP A 78 -8.19 7.90 8.44
C TRP A 78 -6.84 7.39 7.94
N GLY A 79 -6.88 6.35 7.13
CA GLY A 79 -5.71 5.84 6.40
C GLY A 79 -6.09 5.23 5.06
N VAL A 80 -5.09 5.14 4.20
CA VAL A 80 -5.17 4.46 2.90
C VAL A 80 -3.93 3.60 2.70
N ALA A 81 -4.11 2.40 2.16
CA ALA A 81 -3.04 1.52 1.75
C ALA A 81 -3.33 0.93 0.37
N VAL A 82 -2.35 0.95 -0.53
CA VAL A 82 -2.44 0.35 -1.85
C VAL A 82 -1.26 -0.58 -2.06
N LEU A 83 -1.53 -1.82 -2.42
CA LEU A 83 -0.55 -2.84 -2.79
C LEU A 83 -0.66 -3.13 -4.28
N MET A 84 0.42 -2.99 -5.03
CA MET A 84 0.47 -3.14 -6.48
C MET A 84 1.58 -4.09 -6.90
N GLU A 85 1.31 -4.97 -7.85
CA GLU A 85 2.31 -5.85 -8.43
C GLU A 85 3.24 -5.08 -9.37
N VAL A 86 4.54 -5.25 -9.20
CA VAL A 86 5.55 -4.44 -9.92
C VAL A 86 5.52 -4.70 -11.42
N ALA A 87 5.43 -5.95 -11.85
CA ALA A 87 5.54 -6.32 -13.25
C ALA A 87 4.32 -5.92 -14.09
N THR A 88 3.13 -5.96 -13.51
CA THR A 88 1.85 -5.85 -14.25
C THR A 88 1.10 -4.54 -13.96
N GLY A 89 1.39 -3.87 -12.85
CA GLY A 89 0.60 -2.75 -12.36
C GLY A 89 -0.75 -3.17 -11.76
N ASP A 90 -0.98 -4.47 -11.57
CA ASP A 90 -2.20 -4.99 -10.96
C ASP A 90 -2.32 -4.52 -9.52
N ILE A 91 -3.40 -3.81 -9.21
CA ILE A 91 -3.74 -3.46 -7.84
C ILE A 91 -4.24 -4.73 -7.16
N ARG A 92 -3.42 -5.30 -6.28
CA ARG A 92 -3.72 -6.54 -5.55
C ARG A 92 -4.54 -6.29 -4.30
N ALA A 93 -4.41 -5.11 -3.72
CA ALA A 93 -5.23 -4.65 -2.61
C ALA A 93 -5.30 -3.12 -2.56
N ILE A 94 -6.45 -2.60 -2.14
CA ILE A 94 -6.67 -1.18 -1.90
C ILE A 94 -7.63 -1.02 -0.73
N SER A 95 -7.16 -0.44 0.37
CA SER A 95 -7.95 -0.23 1.58
C SER A 95 -8.00 1.23 1.94
N ASN A 96 -9.19 1.72 2.27
CA ASN A 96 -9.47 3.07 2.71
C ASN A 96 -10.32 3.01 3.96
N LEU A 97 -9.72 3.29 5.10
CA LEU A 97 -10.39 3.22 6.39
C LEU A 97 -10.47 4.59 7.04
N GLU A 98 -11.62 4.91 7.58
CA GLU A 98 -11.84 6.14 8.35
C GLU A 98 -12.52 5.85 9.67
N LYS A 99 -12.30 6.71 10.65
CA LYS A 99 -12.88 6.57 11.97
C LYS A 99 -14.39 6.64 11.88
N ASN A 100 -15.07 5.65 12.44
CA ASN A 100 -16.52 5.61 12.49
C ASN A 100 -17.03 6.78 13.36
N PRO A 101 -17.84 7.70 12.83
CA PRO A 101 -18.37 8.81 13.62
C PRO A 101 -19.29 8.37 14.76
N ASN A 102 -19.89 7.18 14.65
CA ASN A 102 -20.84 6.60 15.60
C ASN A 102 -20.24 5.47 16.45
N GLY A 103 -18.91 5.24 16.40
CA GLY A 103 -18.25 4.12 17.09
C GLY A 103 -16.77 4.34 17.30
N ASN A 104 -16.14 3.35 17.93
CA ASN A 104 -14.69 3.36 18.19
C ASN A 104 -13.86 2.56 17.18
N ASN A 105 -14.51 2.01 16.16
CA ASN A 105 -13.89 1.22 15.08
C ASN A 105 -13.62 2.08 13.84
N TYR A 106 -12.91 1.50 12.89
CA TYR A 106 -12.74 2.05 11.55
C TYR A 106 -13.68 1.34 10.60
N ILE A 107 -14.16 2.08 9.61
CA ILE A 107 -15.05 1.61 8.55
C ILE A 107 -14.47 1.97 7.20
N GLU A 108 -14.90 1.27 6.14
CA GLU A 108 -14.56 1.66 4.79
C GLU A 108 -15.08 3.08 4.51
N GLY A 109 -14.20 3.92 4.01
CA GLY A 109 -14.48 5.32 3.73
C GLY A 109 -14.26 5.70 2.27
N MET A 110 -14.16 7.01 2.03
CA MET A 110 -13.86 7.56 0.71
C MET A 110 -12.53 7.01 0.17
N ASN A 111 -12.47 6.66 -1.11
CA ASN A 111 -11.24 6.19 -1.75
C ASN A 111 -10.23 7.35 -1.93
N ARG A 112 -9.35 7.50 -0.96
CA ARG A 112 -8.32 8.55 -0.93
C ARG A 112 -7.06 8.18 -1.72
N ALA A 113 -6.96 6.96 -2.24
CA ALA A 113 -5.84 6.56 -3.07
C ALA A 113 -5.72 7.37 -4.38
N VAL A 114 -6.86 7.88 -4.85
CA VAL A 114 -6.99 8.64 -6.11
C VAL A 114 -7.27 10.13 -5.92
N LEU A 115 -7.28 10.62 -4.68
CA LEU A 115 -7.48 12.04 -4.37
C LEU A 115 -6.14 12.74 -4.14
N GLY A 116 -6.03 13.99 -4.63
CA GLY A 116 -4.83 14.79 -4.49
C GLY A 116 -4.60 15.29 -3.08
N PHE A 117 -3.39 15.12 -2.59
CA PHE A 117 -2.88 15.67 -1.31
C PHE A 117 -1.45 16.16 -1.50
N GLU A 118 -1.00 17.08 -0.66
CA GLU A 118 0.43 17.35 -0.56
C GLU A 118 1.15 16.09 -0.08
N PRO A 119 2.03 15.50 -0.89
CA PRO A 119 2.65 14.20 -0.61
C PRO A 119 3.81 14.29 0.39
N GLY A 120 4.38 15.48 0.57
CA GLY A 120 5.59 15.68 1.33
C GLY A 120 6.80 14.93 0.74
N SER A 121 7.72 14.54 1.60
CA SER A 121 9.05 14.02 1.20
C SER A 121 9.06 12.76 0.35
N VAL A 122 7.94 12.07 0.13
CA VAL A 122 7.91 10.94 -0.83
C VAL A 122 8.13 11.41 -2.27
N VAL A 123 7.83 12.66 -2.61
CA VAL A 123 8.12 13.26 -3.92
C VAL A 123 9.61 13.41 -4.20
N LYS A 124 10.46 13.50 -3.18
CA LYS A 124 11.92 13.60 -3.39
C LYS A 124 12.47 12.44 -4.21
N THR A 125 11.84 11.28 -4.16
CA THR A 125 12.16 10.14 -5.02
C THR A 125 11.95 10.48 -6.51
N ILE A 126 10.85 11.14 -6.84
CA ILE A 126 10.53 11.58 -8.20
C ILE A 126 11.54 12.63 -8.65
N SER A 127 11.78 13.64 -7.82
CA SER A 127 12.73 14.71 -8.08
C SER A 127 14.16 14.20 -8.30
N MET A 128 14.61 13.25 -7.47
CA MET A 128 15.95 12.66 -7.59
C MET A 128 16.07 11.78 -8.84
N MET A 129 15.02 11.02 -9.17
CA MET A 129 14.98 10.24 -10.40
C MET A 129 15.15 11.16 -11.63
N LEU A 130 14.43 12.27 -11.68
CA LEU A 130 14.58 13.27 -12.76
C LEU A 130 15.99 13.88 -12.74
N ALA A 131 16.55 14.18 -11.58
CA ALA A 131 17.89 14.72 -11.47
C ALA A 131 18.97 13.79 -12.03
N LEU A 132 18.82 12.48 -11.83
CA LEU A 132 19.69 11.46 -12.40
C LEU A 132 19.50 11.34 -13.93
N GLU A 133 18.27 11.31 -14.42
CA GLU A 133 18.00 11.23 -15.87
C GLU A 133 18.44 12.46 -16.62
N ASP A 134 18.33 13.61 -16.00
CA ASP A 134 18.74 14.90 -16.58
C ASP A 134 20.24 15.19 -16.44
N GLY A 135 21.01 14.25 -15.85
CA GLY A 135 22.46 14.39 -15.64
C GLY A 135 22.85 15.50 -14.66
N ILE A 136 21.92 15.96 -13.80
CA ILE A 136 22.18 16.96 -12.76
C ILE A 136 23.14 16.41 -11.71
N VAL A 137 23.00 15.13 -11.41
CA VAL A 137 23.90 14.34 -10.57
C VAL A 137 24.20 13.01 -11.26
N ASN A 138 25.44 12.56 -11.16
CA ASN A 138 25.90 11.36 -11.85
C ASN A 138 26.38 10.26 -10.92
N SER A 139 26.83 10.60 -9.71
CA SER A 139 27.31 9.67 -8.69
C SER A 139 26.46 9.78 -7.43
N LEU A 140 26.26 8.64 -6.76
CA LEU A 140 25.62 8.59 -5.44
C LEU A 140 26.51 9.16 -4.34
N ASP A 141 27.82 9.18 -4.56
CA ASP A 141 28.85 9.64 -3.61
C ASP A 141 29.19 11.14 -3.82
N GLU A 142 28.58 11.79 -4.81
CA GLU A 142 28.74 13.22 -5.04
C GLU A 142 28.28 13.98 -3.79
N VAL A 143 29.13 14.90 -3.30
CA VAL A 143 28.88 15.64 -2.06
C VAL A 143 28.14 16.94 -2.32
N ILE A 144 27.05 17.13 -1.60
CA ILE A 144 26.23 18.34 -1.59
C ILE A 144 26.42 19.05 -0.25
N SER A 145 26.99 20.26 -0.28
CA SER A 145 27.06 21.10 0.94
C SER A 145 25.65 21.53 1.34
N THR A 146 25.19 21.19 2.53
CA THR A 146 23.83 21.49 3.01
C THR A 146 23.81 22.60 4.06
N GLY A 147 24.62 22.51 5.08
CA GLY A 147 24.63 23.46 6.20
C GLY A 147 23.37 23.39 7.06
N SER A 148 23.14 24.40 7.88
CA SER A 148 21.98 24.44 8.80
C SER A 148 20.71 25.01 8.16
N ARG A 149 20.84 25.87 7.15
CA ARG A 149 19.73 26.48 6.41
C ARG A 149 20.20 26.94 5.04
N PHE A 150 19.27 27.03 4.11
CA PHE A 150 19.51 27.51 2.76
C PHE A 150 18.53 28.65 2.41
N PRO A 151 18.99 29.92 2.45
CA PRO A 151 18.20 31.03 1.96
C PRO A 151 18.17 30.98 0.43
N TYR A 152 16.99 30.78 -0.16
CA TYR A 152 16.85 30.63 -1.59
C TYR A 152 15.82 31.59 -2.15
N ALA A 153 16.18 32.32 -3.22
CA ALA A 153 15.34 33.24 -3.97
C ALA A 153 14.63 34.30 -3.10
N GLY A 154 15.13 34.60 -1.90
CA GLY A 154 14.52 35.56 -0.96
C GLY A 154 13.19 35.11 -0.35
N GLY A 155 12.88 33.83 -0.44
CA GLY A 155 11.80 33.19 0.33
C GLY A 155 12.24 32.83 1.77
N ASN A 156 11.36 32.13 2.48
CA ASN A 156 11.72 31.56 3.78
C ASN A 156 12.89 30.57 3.61
N SER A 157 13.85 30.64 4.54
CA SER A 157 14.98 29.71 4.53
C SER A 157 14.51 28.26 4.59
N ILE A 158 15.08 27.43 3.72
CA ILE A 158 14.86 25.98 3.70
C ILE A 158 15.71 25.38 4.82
N THR A 159 15.12 24.45 5.58
CA THR A 159 15.77 23.79 6.70
C THR A 159 15.55 22.28 6.63
N ASP A 160 16.46 21.54 7.25
CA ASP A 160 16.36 20.10 7.47
C ASP A 160 16.03 19.81 8.93
N SER A 161 15.36 18.69 9.20
CA SER A 161 15.05 18.25 10.57
C SER A 161 16.32 17.91 11.36
N HIS A 162 17.34 17.42 10.67
CA HIS A 162 18.65 17.07 11.26
C HIS A 162 19.76 17.68 10.37
N PRO A 163 20.09 18.96 10.58
CA PRO A 163 21.07 19.65 9.74
C PRO A 163 22.49 19.07 9.93
N VAL A 164 23.20 18.93 8.81
CA VAL A 164 24.60 18.52 8.76
C VAL A 164 25.33 19.38 7.73
N PRO A 165 26.68 19.53 7.82
CA PRO A 165 27.42 20.40 6.91
C PRO A 165 27.31 19.99 5.43
N SER A 166 27.32 18.71 5.15
CA SER A 166 27.23 18.14 3.80
C SER A 166 26.64 16.75 3.81
N LEU A 167 26.11 16.33 2.67
CA LEU A 167 25.53 15.01 2.43
C LEU A 167 25.99 14.50 1.06
N THR A 168 26.17 13.22 0.91
CA THR A 168 26.22 12.61 -0.42
C THR A 168 24.83 12.62 -1.07
N VAL A 169 24.78 12.50 -2.39
CA VAL A 169 23.50 12.37 -3.13
C VAL A 169 22.64 11.24 -2.56
N LYS A 170 23.26 10.11 -2.20
CA LYS A 170 22.57 9.00 -1.49
C LYS A 170 21.96 9.46 -0.18
N GLU A 171 22.73 10.16 0.65
CA GLU A 171 22.28 10.62 1.97
C GLU A 171 21.22 11.72 1.89
N VAL A 172 21.13 12.49 0.79
CA VAL A 172 20.01 13.43 0.56
C VAL A 172 18.67 12.68 0.63
N ILE A 173 18.58 11.49 0.03
CA ILE A 173 17.38 10.65 0.08
C ILE A 173 17.27 9.91 1.41
N GLU A 174 18.34 9.31 1.90
CA GLU A 174 18.42 8.54 3.15
C GLU A 174 17.93 9.35 4.36
N ARG A 175 18.47 10.57 4.52
CA ARG A 175 18.14 11.51 5.61
C ARG A 175 16.95 12.43 5.29
N SER A 176 16.43 12.35 4.08
CA SER A 176 15.30 13.20 3.63
C SER A 176 15.60 14.71 3.65
N SER A 177 16.79 15.14 3.25
CA SER A 177 17.19 16.54 3.24
C SER A 177 16.37 17.38 2.25
N ASN A 178 15.73 18.45 2.73
CA ASN A 178 15.07 19.47 1.91
C ASN A 178 16.11 20.34 1.22
N ILE A 179 17.15 20.73 1.98
CA ILE A 179 18.24 21.57 1.50
C ILE A 179 18.98 20.87 0.37
N GLY A 180 19.38 19.60 0.59
CA GLY A 180 20.09 18.81 -0.39
C GLY A 180 19.27 18.64 -1.66
N MET A 181 17.98 18.29 -1.54
CA MET A 181 17.10 18.13 -2.71
C MET A 181 16.93 19.43 -3.48
N THR A 182 16.69 20.56 -2.82
CA THR A 182 16.58 21.86 -3.48
C THR A 182 17.87 22.21 -4.20
N LYS A 183 19.03 22.06 -3.55
CA LYS A 183 20.33 22.36 -4.17
C LYS A 183 20.63 21.51 -5.39
N VAL A 184 20.19 20.25 -5.42
CA VAL A 184 20.28 19.40 -6.61
C VAL A 184 19.41 19.96 -7.74
N ILE A 185 18.13 20.18 -7.48
CA ILE A 185 17.15 20.56 -8.51
C ILE A 185 17.45 21.95 -9.11
N VAL A 186 17.84 22.92 -8.30
CA VAL A 186 18.14 24.28 -8.79
C VAL A 186 19.38 24.37 -9.66
N ARG A 187 20.30 23.39 -9.67
CA ARG A 187 21.44 23.35 -10.59
C ARG A 187 21.03 23.46 -12.06
N LYS A 188 19.89 22.87 -12.41
CA LYS A 188 19.34 22.89 -13.78
C LYS A 188 18.19 23.86 -13.95
N TYR A 189 17.29 23.88 -12.95
CA TYR A 189 15.99 24.53 -13.10
C TYR A 189 15.91 25.94 -12.49
N ASP A 190 16.98 26.49 -11.90
CA ASP A 190 16.96 27.85 -11.33
C ASP A 190 16.66 28.92 -12.37
N SER A 191 17.26 28.83 -13.55
CA SER A 191 17.06 29.76 -14.66
C SER A 191 15.75 29.52 -15.44
N ASN A 192 15.14 28.34 -15.30
CA ASN A 192 13.87 27.95 -15.90
C ASN A 192 13.04 27.07 -14.97
N PRO A 193 12.42 27.66 -13.93
CA PRO A 193 11.64 26.89 -12.95
C PRO A 193 10.51 26.06 -13.55
N GLY A 194 9.87 26.55 -14.63
CA GLY A 194 8.83 25.83 -15.36
C GLY A 194 9.31 24.56 -16.08
N GLY A 195 10.62 24.44 -16.30
CA GLY A 195 11.22 23.24 -16.88
C GLY A 195 11.00 21.97 -16.05
N PHE A 196 10.94 22.09 -14.72
CA PHE A 196 10.63 20.97 -13.84
C PHE A 196 9.21 20.42 -14.08
N TYR A 197 8.22 21.31 -14.21
CA TYR A 197 6.85 20.94 -14.59
C TYR A 197 6.83 20.26 -15.98
N SER A 198 7.53 20.81 -16.96
CA SER A 198 7.60 20.23 -18.31
C SER A 198 8.18 18.82 -18.27
N ARG A 199 9.16 18.59 -17.43
CA ARG A 199 9.77 17.27 -17.26
C ARG A 199 8.83 16.25 -16.62
N LEU A 200 8.04 16.68 -15.61
CA LEU A 200 6.97 15.85 -15.02
C LEU A 200 5.90 15.47 -16.07
N LYS A 201 5.55 16.41 -16.94
CA LYS A 201 4.61 16.17 -18.05
C LYS A 201 5.17 15.17 -19.06
N GLU A 202 6.43 15.31 -19.45
CA GLU A 202 7.11 14.45 -20.42
C GLU A 202 7.12 12.98 -19.99
N ILE A 203 7.38 12.70 -18.71
CA ILE A 203 7.32 11.34 -18.17
C ILE A 203 5.89 10.81 -18.01
N GLY A 204 4.85 11.57 -18.36
CA GLY A 204 3.45 11.18 -18.24
C GLY A 204 2.88 11.27 -16.82
N PHE A 205 3.59 11.89 -15.88
CA PHE A 205 3.16 11.95 -14.48
C PHE A 205 1.90 12.80 -14.25
N LEU A 206 1.65 13.78 -15.13
CA LEU A 206 0.51 14.70 -15.06
C LEU A 206 -0.66 14.26 -15.96
N GLU A 207 -0.60 13.06 -16.54
CA GLU A 207 -1.65 12.51 -17.40
C GLU A 207 -2.63 11.63 -16.61
N PRO A 208 -3.91 11.54 -17.01
CA PRO A 208 -4.85 10.61 -16.39
C PRO A 208 -4.38 9.16 -16.53
N MET A 209 -4.45 8.40 -15.45
CA MET A 209 -4.08 6.98 -15.46
C MET A 209 -5.20 6.09 -15.98
N HIS A 210 -6.46 6.56 -15.96
CA HIS A 210 -7.63 5.78 -16.38
C HIS A 210 -7.71 4.43 -15.65
N THR A 211 -7.56 4.45 -14.33
CA THR A 211 -7.55 3.25 -13.47
C THR A 211 -8.91 2.55 -13.40
N GLY A 212 -9.98 3.24 -13.81
CA GLY A 212 -11.34 2.79 -13.59
C GLY A 212 -11.83 2.96 -12.15
N ILE A 213 -11.11 3.70 -11.32
CA ILE A 213 -11.54 4.03 -9.95
C ILE A 213 -12.36 5.32 -9.99
N ALA A 214 -13.56 5.29 -9.43
CA ALA A 214 -14.41 6.46 -9.39
C ALA A 214 -13.77 7.60 -8.57
N GLY A 215 -13.82 8.83 -9.12
CA GLY A 215 -13.26 10.01 -8.46
C GLY A 215 -11.76 10.21 -8.67
N GLU A 216 -11.15 9.48 -9.61
CA GLU A 216 -9.73 9.68 -9.96
C GLU A 216 -9.46 11.15 -10.32
N THR A 217 -8.47 11.76 -9.64
CA THR A 217 -7.93 13.07 -9.94
C THR A 217 -6.52 12.95 -10.48
N VAL A 218 -6.12 13.89 -11.33
CA VAL A 218 -4.73 13.98 -11.82
C VAL A 218 -3.86 14.79 -10.85
N PRO A 219 -2.54 14.58 -10.82
CA PRO A 219 -1.62 15.41 -10.05
C PRO A 219 -1.73 16.87 -10.44
N ARG A 220 -1.88 17.74 -9.47
CA ARG A 220 -1.86 19.17 -9.63
C ARG A 220 -0.50 19.72 -9.18
N VAL A 221 0.31 20.06 -10.16
CA VAL A 221 1.59 20.73 -10.01
C VAL A 221 1.53 21.95 -10.91
N ASP A 222 1.66 23.14 -10.35
CA ASP A 222 1.56 24.34 -11.14
C ASP A 222 2.82 24.55 -12.01
N SER A 223 2.61 24.90 -13.28
CA SER A 223 3.66 25.46 -14.09
C SER A 223 4.00 26.85 -13.58
N VAL A 224 5.26 27.08 -13.25
CA VAL A 224 5.68 28.31 -12.59
C VAL A 224 6.46 29.22 -13.53
N PRO A 225 6.27 30.55 -13.43
CA PRO A 225 6.94 31.51 -14.29
C PRO A 225 8.44 31.60 -13.99
N ASN A 226 9.22 32.08 -14.97
CA ASN A 226 10.64 32.35 -14.79
C ASN A 226 10.86 33.68 -14.05
N ASN A 227 10.59 33.67 -12.75
CA ASN A 227 10.79 34.82 -11.87
C ASN A 227 11.08 34.36 -10.45
N ARG A 228 11.23 35.31 -9.51
CA ARG A 228 11.49 35.02 -8.10
C ARG A 228 10.41 34.12 -7.46
N GLY A 229 9.14 34.38 -7.74
CA GLY A 229 8.03 33.59 -7.22
C GLY A 229 8.08 32.13 -7.72
N GLY A 230 8.34 31.95 -9.01
CA GLY A 230 8.50 30.61 -9.61
C GLY A 230 9.69 29.84 -9.05
N ARG A 231 10.80 30.49 -8.76
CA ARG A 231 11.96 29.87 -8.10
C ARG A 231 11.60 29.40 -6.66
N ILE A 232 10.88 30.24 -5.91
CA ILE A 232 10.40 29.84 -4.56
C ILE A 232 9.44 28.64 -4.67
N ALA A 233 8.50 28.66 -5.63
CA ALA A 233 7.55 27.56 -5.83
C ALA A 233 8.28 26.27 -6.23
N LEU A 234 9.22 26.31 -7.18
CA LEU A 234 10.08 25.18 -7.57
C LEU A 234 10.74 24.53 -6.34
N SER A 235 11.32 25.36 -5.46
CA SER A 235 11.98 24.85 -4.26
C SER A 235 11.04 24.07 -3.34
N ARG A 236 9.74 24.38 -3.33
CA ARG A 236 8.73 23.67 -2.54
C ARG A 236 8.22 22.43 -3.26
N GLN A 237 7.95 22.55 -4.55
CA GLN A 237 7.48 21.44 -5.39
C GLN A 237 8.46 20.26 -5.38
N CYS A 238 9.77 20.50 -5.41
CA CYS A 238 10.78 19.44 -5.49
C CYS A 238 10.87 18.56 -4.22
N TYR A 239 10.30 18.99 -3.09
CA TYR A 239 10.22 18.17 -1.88
C TYR A 239 8.79 17.95 -1.37
N GLY A 240 7.76 18.26 -2.21
CA GLY A 240 6.38 17.79 -2.05
C GLY A 240 5.47 18.74 -1.31
N TYR A 241 5.70 20.04 -1.39
CA TYR A 241 4.80 21.10 -0.96
C TYR A 241 4.31 21.92 -2.16
N ALA A 242 3.21 22.64 -2.00
CA ALA A 242 2.55 23.38 -3.07
C ALA A 242 2.22 22.50 -4.30
N THR A 243 1.83 21.27 -4.06
CA THR A 243 1.39 20.27 -5.05
C THR A 243 0.29 19.41 -4.46
N GLU A 244 -0.61 18.90 -5.30
CA GLU A 244 -1.64 17.95 -4.90
C GLU A 244 -1.47 16.69 -5.75
N ILE A 245 -0.98 15.59 -5.14
CA ILE A 245 -0.65 14.36 -5.86
C ILE A 245 -1.41 13.21 -5.22
N PRO A 246 -2.23 12.47 -6.00
CA PRO A 246 -2.87 11.28 -5.49
C PRO A 246 -1.85 10.21 -5.09
N PRO A 247 -2.07 9.48 -3.99
CA PRO A 247 -1.18 8.42 -3.53
C PRO A 247 -0.83 7.40 -4.61
N LEU A 248 -1.82 7.01 -5.42
CA LEU A 248 -1.62 6.04 -6.50
C LEU A 248 -0.64 6.53 -7.57
N TYR A 249 -0.61 7.83 -7.86
CA TYR A 249 0.37 8.41 -8.79
C TYR A 249 1.79 8.37 -8.22
N THR A 250 1.94 8.69 -6.95
CA THR A 250 3.23 8.53 -6.25
C THR A 250 3.68 7.07 -6.30
N LEU A 251 2.79 6.13 -5.94
CA LEU A 251 3.08 4.69 -5.97
C LEU A 251 3.52 4.22 -7.36
N SER A 252 2.88 4.69 -8.42
CA SER A 252 3.17 4.27 -9.79
C SER A 252 4.59 4.63 -10.24
N VAL A 253 5.14 5.77 -9.77
CA VAL A 253 6.55 6.11 -10.05
C VAL A 253 7.51 5.21 -9.26
N TYR A 254 7.19 4.90 -7.99
CA TYR A 254 7.98 3.93 -7.22
C TYR A 254 7.93 2.55 -7.85
N ASN A 255 6.76 2.17 -8.36
CA ASN A 255 6.60 0.93 -9.12
C ASN A 255 7.47 0.93 -10.39
N ALA A 256 7.52 2.04 -11.12
CA ALA A 256 8.37 2.15 -12.30
C ALA A 256 9.87 2.02 -11.95
N ILE A 257 10.32 2.63 -10.86
CA ILE A 257 11.68 2.47 -10.34
C ILE A 257 11.95 1.00 -9.99
N ALA A 258 11.03 0.34 -9.31
CA ALA A 258 11.08 -1.07 -8.98
C ALA A 258 11.10 -1.97 -10.24
N ASN A 259 10.43 -1.53 -11.32
CA ASN A 259 10.30 -2.21 -12.61
C ASN A 259 11.34 -1.74 -13.65
N ASN A 260 12.56 -1.43 -13.23
CA ASN A 260 13.66 -1.01 -14.08
C ASN A 260 13.35 0.21 -14.98
N GLY A 261 12.54 1.13 -14.50
CA GLY A 261 12.14 2.36 -15.19
C GLY A 261 10.88 2.21 -16.05
N ARG A 262 10.31 1.02 -16.22
CA ARG A 262 9.10 0.80 -17.02
C ARG A 262 7.87 1.31 -16.30
N TYR A 263 7.15 2.26 -16.91
CA TYR A 263 6.01 2.93 -16.29
C TYR A 263 4.69 2.24 -16.67
N VAL A 264 4.41 1.15 -15.97
CA VAL A 264 3.18 0.37 -16.16
C VAL A 264 1.98 1.12 -15.60
N ARG A 265 0.84 1.02 -16.29
CA ARG A 265 -0.42 1.63 -15.86
C ARG A 265 -1.04 0.81 -14.72
N PRO A 266 -1.43 1.42 -13.59
CA PRO A 266 -2.20 0.73 -12.56
C PRO A 266 -3.51 0.18 -13.15
N ARG A 267 -3.86 -1.04 -12.76
CA ARG A 267 -4.96 -1.79 -13.34
C ARG A 267 -5.80 -2.46 -12.26
N LEU A 268 -7.13 -2.32 -12.34
CA LEU A 268 -8.08 -2.92 -11.41
C LEU A 268 -8.90 -4.06 -12.04
N VAL A 269 -8.98 -4.09 -13.37
CA VAL A 269 -9.73 -5.08 -14.13
C VAL A 269 -8.78 -5.85 -15.03
N SER A 270 -8.82 -7.17 -14.95
CA SER A 270 -8.00 -8.08 -15.77
C SER A 270 -8.76 -8.76 -16.89
N ARG A 271 -10.08 -8.97 -16.75
CA ARG A 271 -10.89 -9.69 -17.73
C ARG A 271 -12.33 -9.21 -17.73
N LEU A 272 -12.92 -9.18 -18.91
CA LEU A 272 -14.36 -8.95 -19.14
C LEU A 272 -14.94 -10.16 -19.83
N THR A 273 -16.04 -10.74 -19.32
CA THR A 273 -16.74 -11.86 -19.96
C THR A 273 -18.22 -11.56 -20.09
N GLY A 274 -18.82 -11.99 -21.17
CA GLY A 274 -20.24 -11.90 -21.45
C GLY A 274 -20.72 -13.14 -22.21
N GLU A 275 -21.99 -13.19 -22.58
CA GLU A 275 -22.59 -14.37 -23.22
C GLU A 275 -21.83 -14.86 -24.48
N LYS A 276 -21.31 -13.92 -25.28
CA LYS A 276 -20.53 -14.19 -26.51
C LYS A 276 -19.21 -13.39 -26.55
N PHE A 277 -18.74 -12.94 -25.41
CA PHE A 277 -17.58 -12.07 -25.30
C PHE A 277 -16.68 -12.54 -24.16
N ASP A 278 -15.41 -12.70 -24.47
CA ASP A 278 -14.37 -13.00 -23.48
C ASP A 278 -13.09 -12.26 -23.88
N SER A 279 -12.67 -11.33 -23.05
CA SER A 279 -11.48 -10.50 -23.32
C SER A 279 -10.62 -10.37 -22.08
N ILE A 280 -9.37 -10.80 -22.21
CA ILE A 280 -8.32 -10.52 -21.23
C ILE A 280 -7.76 -9.14 -21.56
N LEU A 281 -7.82 -8.23 -20.61
CA LEU A 281 -7.25 -6.89 -20.77
C LEU A 281 -5.72 -6.98 -20.63
N PRO A 282 -4.95 -6.46 -21.60
CA PRO A 282 -3.50 -6.52 -21.54
C PRO A 282 -2.93 -5.57 -20.49
N VAL A 283 -1.70 -5.85 -20.06
CA VAL A 283 -0.88 -4.89 -19.32
C VAL A 283 -0.51 -3.74 -20.26
N THR A 284 -0.76 -2.51 -19.84
CA THR A 284 -0.47 -1.31 -20.62
C THR A 284 0.53 -0.41 -19.89
N TYR A 285 1.21 0.43 -20.64
CA TYR A 285 2.22 1.34 -20.12
C TYR A 285 1.79 2.79 -20.33
N ILE A 286 2.09 3.64 -19.34
CA ILE A 286 1.95 5.11 -19.49
C ILE A 286 3.11 5.61 -20.35
N ARG A 287 4.30 5.09 -20.09
CA ARG A 287 5.53 5.26 -20.89
C ARG A 287 6.32 3.96 -20.86
N ASP A 288 7.04 3.66 -21.94
CA ASP A 288 7.92 2.52 -21.96
C ASP A 288 8.95 2.59 -20.86
N ARG A 289 9.53 3.78 -20.66
CA ARG A 289 10.46 4.08 -19.56
C ARG A 289 10.36 5.54 -19.14
N ILE A 290 10.47 5.78 -17.85
CA ILE A 290 10.62 7.13 -17.25
C ILE A 290 12.02 7.37 -16.71
N CYS A 291 12.81 6.32 -16.59
CA CYS A 291 14.24 6.39 -16.29
C CYS A 291 14.98 5.17 -16.86
N SER A 292 16.27 5.33 -17.08
CA SER A 292 17.16 4.23 -17.50
C SER A 292 17.27 3.16 -16.41
N GLU A 293 17.57 1.91 -16.80
CA GLU A 293 17.78 0.80 -15.82
C GLU A 293 18.88 1.13 -14.82
N LYS A 294 19.97 1.75 -15.29
CA LYS A 294 21.09 2.19 -14.46
C LYS A 294 20.64 3.18 -13.38
N ASN A 295 19.78 4.16 -13.74
CA ASN A 295 19.29 5.15 -12.79
C ASN A 295 18.19 4.56 -11.89
N ALA A 296 17.37 3.63 -12.39
CA ALA A 296 16.46 2.86 -11.56
C ALA A 296 17.21 2.07 -10.49
N GLU A 297 18.35 1.44 -10.82
CA GLU A 297 19.22 0.74 -9.85
C GLU A 297 19.80 1.70 -8.80
N LYS A 298 20.31 2.87 -9.24
CA LYS A 298 20.76 3.91 -8.30
C LYS A 298 19.63 4.34 -7.36
N MET A 299 18.42 4.53 -7.88
CA MET A 299 17.25 4.87 -7.07
C MET A 299 16.90 3.76 -6.08
N ARG A 300 16.91 2.48 -6.49
CA ARG A 300 16.69 1.34 -5.58
C ARG A 300 17.73 1.31 -4.46
N THR A 301 19.01 1.57 -4.78
CA THR A 301 20.08 1.67 -3.78
C THR A 301 19.80 2.78 -2.76
N MET A 302 19.42 3.97 -3.21
CA MET A 302 19.07 5.09 -2.32
C MET A 302 17.85 4.78 -1.45
N LEU A 303 16.79 4.20 -2.04
CA LEU A 303 15.57 3.86 -1.30
C LEU A 303 15.80 2.72 -0.30
N THR A 304 16.72 1.79 -0.61
CA THR A 304 17.15 0.75 0.33
C THR A 304 17.88 1.38 1.52
N SER A 305 18.74 2.40 1.30
CA SER A 305 19.47 3.05 2.38
C SER A 305 18.56 3.82 3.35
N VAL A 306 17.36 4.24 2.93
CA VAL A 306 16.36 4.85 3.84
C VAL A 306 15.98 3.90 4.99
N VAL A 307 15.95 2.58 4.72
CA VAL A 307 15.61 1.56 5.72
C VAL A 307 16.85 0.92 6.34
N HIS A 308 17.88 0.65 5.52
CA HIS A 308 19.03 -0.15 5.93
C HIS A 308 20.31 0.67 6.17
N GLY A 309 20.33 1.95 5.75
CA GLY A 309 21.46 2.86 5.97
C GLY A 309 21.58 3.32 7.42
N GLU A 310 22.76 3.84 7.74
CA GLU A 310 23.10 4.25 9.11
C GLU A 310 22.19 5.38 9.62
N HIS A 311 21.80 6.29 8.73
CA HIS A 311 21.02 7.48 9.07
C HIS A 311 19.62 7.49 8.46
N GLY A 312 19.16 6.32 8.01
CA GLY A 312 17.88 6.17 7.33
C GLY A 312 16.68 6.55 8.18
N THR A 313 15.79 7.35 7.59
CA THR A 313 14.53 7.78 8.26
C THR A 313 13.54 6.63 8.45
N GLY A 314 13.75 5.51 7.78
CA GLY A 314 12.96 4.28 7.86
C GLY A 314 13.62 3.13 8.63
N LYS A 315 14.69 3.34 9.38
CA LYS A 315 15.46 2.28 10.09
C LYS A 315 14.59 1.33 10.93
N ARG A 316 13.49 1.83 11.48
CA ARG A 316 12.55 1.02 12.27
C ARG A 316 11.91 -0.12 11.47
N LEU A 317 11.92 -0.04 10.14
CA LEU A 317 11.34 -1.06 9.25
C LEU A 317 12.31 -2.18 8.95
N LYS A 318 13.60 -2.05 9.33
CA LYS A 318 14.61 -3.09 9.15
C LYS A 318 14.16 -4.37 9.86
N ASN A 319 14.24 -5.49 9.16
CA ASN A 319 13.92 -6.82 9.65
C ASN A 319 14.78 -7.86 8.92
N ASP A 320 14.79 -9.09 9.43
CA ASP A 320 15.67 -10.16 8.94
C ASP A 320 15.06 -11.04 7.85
N TYR A 321 13.80 -10.78 7.45
CA TYR A 321 13.05 -11.65 6.55
C TYR A 321 12.85 -11.06 5.16
N VAL A 322 12.49 -9.77 5.08
CA VAL A 322 12.19 -9.09 3.82
C VAL A 322 12.87 -7.74 3.80
N ARG A 323 13.77 -7.56 2.86
CA ARG A 323 14.41 -6.27 2.69
C ARG A 323 13.46 -5.29 2.02
N ILE A 324 13.23 -4.15 2.67
CA ILE A 324 12.30 -3.11 2.23
C ILE A 324 13.11 -1.93 1.70
N ALA A 325 12.70 -1.40 0.55
CA ALA A 325 13.16 -0.13 0.03
C ALA A 325 12.00 0.87 -0.01
N GLY A 326 12.24 2.13 0.33
CA GLY A 326 11.16 3.11 0.29
C GLY A 326 11.55 4.47 0.86
N LYS A 327 10.55 5.32 1.04
CA LYS A 327 10.74 6.69 1.52
C LYS A 327 9.64 7.08 2.48
N THR A 328 10.02 7.71 3.57
CA THR A 328 9.12 8.36 4.52
C THR A 328 8.66 9.73 4.00
N GLY A 329 7.42 10.06 4.26
CA GLY A 329 6.85 11.38 3.99
C GLY A 329 6.16 11.95 5.23
N THR A 330 6.30 13.24 5.42
CA THR A 330 5.56 13.99 6.43
C THR A 330 5.08 15.28 5.78
N CYS A 331 3.79 15.55 5.90
CA CYS A 331 3.19 16.79 5.45
C CYS A 331 2.31 17.36 6.54
N TYR A 332 2.44 18.64 6.83
CA TYR A 332 1.56 19.35 7.76
C TYR A 332 0.25 19.69 7.05
N MET A 333 -0.86 19.59 7.76
CA MET A 333 -2.16 19.91 7.19
C MET A 333 -2.40 21.41 7.17
N ILE A 334 -3.10 21.89 6.13
CA ILE A 334 -3.49 23.30 6.01
C ILE A 334 -4.86 23.46 6.67
N GLU A 335 -4.97 24.39 7.61
CA GLU A 335 -6.21 24.83 8.23
C GLU A 335 -6.27 26.36 8.26
N GLY A 336 -7.38 26.93 7.78
CA GLY A 336 -7.51 28.39 7.71
C GLY A 336 -6.46 29.07 6.83
N GLY A 337 -5.92 28.36 5.81
CA GLY A 337 -4.88 28.88 4.91
C GLY A 337 -3.45 28.81 5.45
N HIS A 338 -3.23 28.24 6.64
CA HIS A 338 -1.92 28.10 7.27
C HIS A 338 -1.61 26.64 7.63
N TYR A 339 -0.31 26.26 7.62
CA TYR A 339 0.10 24.95 8.07
C TYR A 339 -0.10 24.79 9.59
N ASN A 340 -0.88 23.77 9.96
CA ASN A 340 -1.04 23.37 11.35
C ASN A 340 0.01 22.33 11.73
N ASN A 341 0.99 22.73 12.54
CA ASN A 341 2.09 21.85 12.97
C ASN A 341 1.66 20.68 13.86
N ALA A 342 0.47 20.75 14.47
CA ALA A 342 -0.08 19.67 15.29
C ALA A 342 -0.72 18.56 14.46
N LYS A 343 -1.20 18.87 13.24
CA LYS A 343 -1.89 17.91 12.38
C LYS A 343 -1.02 17.51 11.18
N LYS A 344 -0.77 16.21 11.03
CA LYS A 344 0.14 15.70 10.03
C LYS A 344 -0.51 14.58 9.22
N ARG A 345 -0.16 14.52 7.94
CA ARG A 345 -0.26 13.30 7.14
C ARG A 345 1.11 12.65 7.09
N LEU A 346 1.16 11.38 7.43
CA LEU A 346 2.37 10.58 7.42
C LEU A 346 2.24 9.56 6.29
N ALA A 347 3.28 9.42 5.49
CA ALA A 347 3.30 8.53 4.34
C ALA A 347 4.55 7.65 4.37
N PHE A 348 4.40 6.42 3.89
CA PHE A 348 5.51 5.59 3.46
C PHE A 348 5.18 4.99 2.11
N CYS A 349 6.05 5.19 1.14
CA CYS A 349 5.94 4.59 -0.19
C CYS A 349 7.22 3.80 -0.48
N GLY A 350 7.06 2.56 -0.96
CA GLY A 350 8.19 1.68 -1.17
C GLY A 350 7.83 0.41 -1.92
N PHE A 351 8.78 -0.51 -1.97
CA PHE A 351 8.63 -1.81 -2.61
C PHE A 351 9.43 -2.88 -1.87
N PHE A 352 9.07 -4.12 -2.10
CA PHE A 352 9.71 -5.28 -1.50
C PHE A 352 9.53 -6.56 -2.36
N PRO A 353 10.50 -7.53 -2.28
CA PRO A 353 11.84 -7.40 -1.75
C PRO A 353 12.65 -6.32 -2.47
N ALA A 354 13.64 -5.68 -1.81
CA ALA A 354 14.39 -4.57 -2.40
C ALA A 354 15.25 -4.98 -3.60
N GLU A 355 15.78 -6.21 -3.59
CA GLU A 355 16.68 -6.77 -4.61
C GLU A 355 15.92 -7.15 -5.88
N ASN A 356 14.80 -7.83 -5.73
CA ASN A 356 13.93 -8.26 -6.82
C ASN A 356 12.48 -7.86 -6.49
N PRO A 357 12.10 -6.60 -6.73
CA PRO A 357 10.82 -6.08 -6.29
C PRO A 357 9.65 -6.81 -6.93
N LYS A 358 8.79 -7.40 -6.11
CA LYS A 358 7.56 -8.07 -6.53
C LYS A 358 6.33 -7.20 -6.33
N TYR A 359 6.29 -6.50 -5.21
CA TYR A 359 5.20 -5.58 -4.88
C TYR A 359 5.72 -4.20 -4.51
N SER A 360 5.00 -3.18 -4.94
CA SER A 360 5.11 -1.82 -4.45
C SER A 360 3.90 -1.49 -3.58
N CYS A 361 4.11 -0.65 -2.58
CA CYS A 361 3.05 -0.29 -1.63
C CYS A 361 3.19 1.16 -1.20
N ILE A 362 2.06 1.86 -1.08
CA ILE A 362 1.97 3.17 -0.44
C ILE A 362 0.96 3.12 0.69
N VAL A 363 1.33 3.72 1.80
CA VAL A 363 0.45 3.87 2.96
C VAL A 363 0.47 5.32 3.42
N LEU A 364 -0.71 5.87 3.68
CA LEU A 364 -0.88 7.17 4.34
C LEU A 364 -1.69 6.98 5.62
N THR A 365 -1.29 7.68 6.67
CA THR A 365 -2.06 7.83 7.91
C THR A 365 -2.27 9.32 8.19
N CYS A 366 -3.50 9.71 8.46
CA CYS A 366 -3.87 11.11 8.65
C CYS A 366 -4.11 11.41 10.12
N ASN A 367 -3.46 12.46 10.59
CA ASN A 367 -3.65 13.03 11.91
C ASN A 367 -3.61 11.99 13.05
N PRO A 368 -2.56 11.13 13.11
CA PRO A 368 -2.40 10.22 14.23
C PRO A 368 -2.16 11.01 15.51
N LYS A 369 -2.82 10.61 16.61
CA LYS A 369 -2.93 11.38 17.86
C LYS A 369 -2.10 10.82 19.00
N GLN A 370 -1.68 9.56 18.91
CA GLN A 370 -0.93 8.86 19.95
C GLN A 370 0.06 7.86 19.37
N ASN A 371 1.07 7.48 20.14
CA ASN A 371 2.06 6.47 19.77
C ASN A 371 2.84 6.78 18.48
N VAL A 372 3.05 8.07 18.19
CA VAL A 372 3.60 8.54 16.91
C VAL A 372 5.03 9.02 17.09
N LEU A 373 5.97 8.27 16.53
CA LEU A 373 7.38 8.67 16.38
C LEU A 373 7.71 9.17 14.97
N GLY A 374 6.73 9.19 14.06
CA GLY A 374 6.88 9.61 12.66
C GLY A 374 6.30 8.60 11.67
N ALA A 375 6.53 8.82 10.38
CA ALA A 375 5.98 7.98 9.31
C ALA A 375 6.44 6.52 9.37
N ALA A 376 7.66 6.25 9.87
CA ALA A 376 8.16 4.88 10.01
C ALA A 376 7.40 4.07 11.07
N SER A 377 6.89 4.71 12.15
CA SER A 377 6.14 4.04 13.21
C SER A 377 4.63 3.95 12.94
N THR A 378 4.16 4.45 11.83
CA THR A 378 2.75 4.45 11.40
C THR A 378 2.65 3.83 10.01
N SER A 379 2.60 4.63 8.95
CA SER A 379 2.48 4.17 7.56
C SER A 379 3.56 3.15 7.14
N GLY A 380 4.79 3.32 7.63
CA GLY A 380 5.87 2.36 7.40
C GLY A 380 5.61 1.03 8.10
N GLU A 381 5.10 1.05 9.33
CA GLU A 381 4.79 -0.17 10.08
C GLU A 381 3.75 -1.02 9.36
N VAL A 382 2.69 -0.40 8.80
CA VAL A 382 1.71 -1.10 7.95
C VAL A 382 2.39 -1.81 6.79
N LEU A 383 3.22 -1.09 6.01
CA LEU A 383 3.92 -1.69 4.87
C LEU A 383 4.85 -2.83 5.29
N LYS A 384 5.61 -2.67 6.37
CA LYS A 384 6.48 -3.72 6.90
C LYS A 384 5.68 -4.97 7.27
N ASN A 385 4.58 -4.80 7.97
CA ASN A 385 3.75 -5.93 8.40
C ASN A 385 3.09 -6.64 7.22
N ILE A 386 2.63 -5.89 6.20
CA ILE A 386 2.17 -6.47 4.93
C ILE A 386 3.26 -7.32 4.30
N ALA A 387 4.48 -6.78 4.16
CA ALA A 387 5.61 -7.50 3.56
C ALA A 387 5.93 -8.79 4.32
N LEU A 388 5.98 -8.74 5.65
CA LEU A 388 6.24 -9.90 6.52
C LEU A 388 5.13 -10.95 6.44
N LYS A 389 3.84 -10.54 6.38
CA LYS A 389 2.72 -11.47 6.25
C LYS A 389 2.68 -12.13 4.86
N LEU A 390 3.01 -11.38 3.79
CA LEU A 390 3.12 -11.97 2.46
C LEU A 390 4.30 -12.96 2.38
N TYR A 391 5.43 -12.63 3.00
CA TYR A 391 6.57 -13.53 3.13
C TYR A 391 6.21 -14.82 3.88
N SER A 392 5.62 -14.70 5.06
CA SER A 392 5.26 -15.86 5.89
C SER A 392 4.24 -16.80 5.23
N ARG A 393 3.44 -16.27 4.29
CA ARG A 393 2.47 -17.05 3.51
C ARG A 393 3.05 -17.60 2.20
N GLY A 394 4.35 -17.42 1.94
CA GLY A 394 4.99 -17.85 0.69
C GLY A 394 4.53 -17.11 -0.56
N MET A 395 3.93 -15.92 -0.39
CA MET A 395 3.42 -15.10 -1.50
C MET A 395 4.52 -14.23 -2.14
N LEU A 396 5.70 -14.15 -1.51
CA LEU A 396 6.92 -13.62 -2.12
C LEU A 396 7.73 -14.80 -2.67
N ASP A 397 8.28 -14.66 -3.88
CA ASP A 397 9.19 -15.66 -4.41
C ASP A 397 10.42 -15.73 -3.49
N ASN A 398 10.70 -16.92 -2.97
CA ASN A 398 11.84 -17.18 -2.08
C ASN A 398 13.19 -17.16 -2.83
N SER A 399 13.21 -16.71 -4.08
CA SER A 399 14.40 -16.63 -4.93
C SER A 399 15.33 -15.46 -4.60
N SER A 400 14.97 -14.59 -3.65
CA SER A 400 15.93 -13.63 -3.12
C SER A 400 16.85 -14.36 -2.14
N ASP A 401 18.13 -14.47 -2.50
CA ASP A 401 19.21 -14.96 -1.63
C ASP A 401 19.47 -14.09 -0.38
N TYR A 402 18.52 -13.20 -0.03
CA TYR A 402 18.57 -12.48 1.22
C TYR A 402 18.20 -13.43 2.36
N ARG A 403 19.19 -14.21 2.77
CA ARG A 403 19.23 -14.75 4.12
C ARG A 403 20.02 -13.75 4.95
N ALA A 404 19.33 -13.02 5.83
CA ALA A 404 20.03 -12.47 6.98
C ALA A 404 20.86 -13.63 7.59
N GLU A 405 22.13 -13.39 7.88
CA GLU A 405 22.87 -14.36 8.70
C GLU A 405 22.01 -14.61 9.93
N PRO A 406 21.70 -15.86 10.26
CA PRO A 406 20.84 -16.16 11.40
C PRO A 406 21.48 -15.52 12.63
N ALA A 407 20.76 -14.59 13.25
CA ALA A 407 21.16 -14.08 14.54
C ALA A 407 21.36 -15.29 15.44
N LYS A 408 22.59 -15.49 15.93
CA LYS A 408 22.91 -16.59 16.82
C LYS A 408 21.93 -16.50 18.00
N ASN A 409 20.99 -17.45 18.07
CA ASN A 409 20.16 -17.75 19.24
C ASN A 409 18.88 -16.93 19.51
N ASP A 410 18.17 -16.40 18.51
CA ASP A 410 16.81 -15.92 18.77
C ASP A 410 15.76 -16.94 18.24
N PRO A 411 14.80 -17.37 19.12
CA PRO A 411 13.70 -18.22 18.69
C PRO A 411 12.78 -17.45 17.72
N PRO A 412 12.06 -18.15 16.83
CA PRO A 412 11.16 -17.49 15.87
C PRO A 412 10.12 -16.67 16.63
N VAL A 413 10.09 -15.37 16.34
CA VAL A 413 9.11 -14.45 16.91
C VAL A 413 7.79 -14.69 16.20
N LEU A 414 6.88 -15.41 16.87
CA LEU A 414 5.47 -15.45 16.50
C LEU A 414 4.87 -14.07 16.84
N TYR A 415 4.54 -13.30 15.82
CA TYR A 415 3.86 -12.02 15.99
C TYR A 415 2.42 -12.27 16.49
N ALA A 416 2.24 -12.27 17.81
CA ALA A 416 0.92 -12.10 18.42
C ALA A 416 0.71 -10.60 18.63
N THR A 417 -0.33 -10.06 18.05
CA THR A 417 -0.82 -8.71 18.30
C THR A 417 -1.05 -8.49 19.80
N ALA A 418 -0.46 -7.43 20.33
CA ALA A 418 -0.80 -6.73 21.56
C ALA A 418 -1.11 -7.59 22.80
N ASN A 419 -0.12 -8.15 23.43
CA ASN A 419 0.07 -8.22 24.90
C ASN A 419 1.34 -9.00 25.24
N THR A 420 2.43 -8.30 25.47
CA THR A 420 3.78 -8.85 25.68
C THR A 420 3.91 -9.81 26.87
N GLU A 421 3.04 -9.74 27.85
CA GLU A 421 3.05 -10.63 29.02
C GLU A 421 2.39 -12.00 28.74
N LYS A 422 1.32 -12.03 27.92
CA LYS A 422 0.65 -13.30 27.55
C LYS A 422 1.43 -14.07 26.48
N ALA A 423 2.13 -13.38 25.57
CA ALA A 423 2.97 -14.04 24.57
C ALA A 423 4.15 -14.79 25.19
N LYS A 424 4.74 -14.28 26.30
CA LYS A 424 5.77 -15.00 27.06
C LYS A 424 5.29 -16.29 27.69
N LYS A 425 4.04 -16.35 28.15
CA LYS A 425 3.45 -17.56 28.73
C LYS A 425 3.15 -18.65 27.69
N VAL A 426 2.76 -18.25 26.47
CA VAL A 426 2.49 -19.21 25.38
C VAL A 426 3.80 -19.75 24.79
N GLY A 427 4.83 -18.89 24.64
CA GLY A 427 6.16 -19.31 24.20
C GLY A 427 6.82 -20.34 25.13
N SER A 428 6.66 -20.21 26.46
CA SER A 428 7.21 -21.15 27.43
C SER A 428 6.47 -22.50 27.48
N ALA A 429 5.22 -22.55 27.05
CA ALA A 429 4.45 -23.80 26.96
C ALA A 429 4.79 -24.62 25.70
N LEU A 430 5.38 -23.99 24.67
CA LEU A 430 5.77 -24.63 23.41
C LEU A 430 7.24 -25.04 23.38
N THR A 431 8.07 -24.59 24.34
CA THR A 431 9.51 -24.91 24.45
C THR A 431 9.86 -25.94 25.53
N GLY A 432 8.96 -26.89 25.80
CA GLY A 432 9.24 -28.11 26.56
C GLY A 432 10.35 -28.93 25.86
N GLY A 433 11.56 -28.88 26.40
CA GLY A 433 12.87 -29.26 25.91
C GLY A 433 12.93 -30.49 24.98
N GLY A 434 13.75 -30.38 23.94
CA GLY A 434 14.23 -31.54 23.19
C GLY A 434 14.61 -31.25 21.74
N GLN A 435 15.90 -31.12 21.50
CA GLN A 435 16.68 -31.43 20.29
C GLN A 435 16.15 -30.99 18.91
N HIS A 436 16.97 -30.20 18.25
CA HIS A 436 16.95 -29.85 16.82
C HIS A 436 16.60 -31.04 15.92
N ARG A 437 15.49 -30.95 15.17
CA ARG A 437 15.30 -31.68 13.92
C ARG A 437 14.85 -30.70 12.85
N SER A 438 15.61 -30.71 11.75
CA SER A 438 15.28 -30.06 10.48
C SER A 438 13.82 -30.34 10.09
N ILE A 439 13.07 -29.29 9.75
CA ILE A 439 11.70 -29.42 9.20
C ILE A 439 11.83 -29.94 7.77
N GLN A 440 11.88 -31.24 7.63
CA GLN A 440 11.43 -31.90 6.41
C GLN A 440 9.91 -31.74 6.34
N ARG A 441 9.40 -31.35 5.15
CA ARG A 441 7.95 -31.43 4.83
C ARG A 441 7.52 -32.88 4.99
N HIS A 442 7.03 -33.23 6.16
CA HIS A 442 6.21 -34.42 6.32
C HIS A 442 4.75 -33.99 6.21
N THR A 443 4.10 -34.38 5.13
CA THR A 443 2.70 -34.69 5.12
C THR A 443 2.46 -35.84 6.09
N SER A 444 2.51 -35.56 7.38
CA SER A 444 2.05 -36.51 8.40
C SER A 444 0.59 -36.23 8.62
N SER A 445 -0.26 -37.18 8.26
CA SER A 445 -1.65 -37.28 8.66
C SER A 445 -1.72 -37.19 10.18
N PHE A 446 -2.00 -35.97 10.68
CA PHE A 446 -2.38 -35.81 12.08
C PHE A 446 -3.76 -36.46 12.21
N LYS A 447 -3.83 -37.64 12.83
CA LYS A 447 -5.10 -38.29 13.10
C LYS A 447 -5.70 -37.65 14.37
N GLY A 448 -6.63 -36.71 14.20
CA GLY A 448 -7.38 -36.14 15.31
C GLY A 448 -7.61 -34.61 15.18
N VAL A 449 -8.52 -34.10 16.03
CA VAL A 449 -8.88 -32.67 16.05
C VAL A 449 -7.70 -31.83 16.57
N PRO A 450 -7.27 -30.77 15.86
CA PRO A 450 -6.20 -29.89 16.33
C PRO A 450 -6.54 -29.19 17.65
N SER A 451 -5.53 -28.87 18.47
CA SER A 451 -5.69 -28.03 19.64
C SER A 451 -5.80 -26.56 19.26
N VAL A 452 -6.94 -25.95 19.61
CA VAL A 452 -7.19 -24.52 19.36
C VAL A 452 -7.52 -23.75 20.63
N VAL A 453 -7.41 -24.37 21.80
CA VAL A 453 -7.61 -23.69 23.08
C VAL A 453 -6.55 -22.63 23.30
N GLY A 454 -6.96 -21.43 23.68
CA GLY A 454 -6.09 -20.25 23.84
C GLY A 454 -5.91 -19.41 22.57
N LEU A 455 -6.37 -19.87 21.41
CA LEU A 455 -6.34 -19.09 20.18
C LEU A 455 -7.51 -18.10 20.13
N GLY A 456 -7.32 -16.98 19.40
CA GLY A 456 -8.43 -16.13 18.98
C GLY A 456 -9.39 -16.91 18.07
N LEU A 457 -10.67 -16.54 18.06
CA LEU A 457 -11.70 -17.24 17.29
C LEU A 457 -11.29 -17.43 15.82
N ARG A 458 -10.74 -16.42 15.19
CA ARG A 458 -10.32 -16.44 13.78
C ARG A 458 -9.24 -17.50 13.50
N ASP A 459 -8.21 -17.54 14.37
CA ASP A 459 -7.09 -18.46 14.21
C ASP A 459 -7.54 -19.90 14.51
N ALA A 460 -8.46 -20.07 15.45
CA ALA A 460 -9.06 -21.35 15.76
C ALA A 460 -9.90 -21.89 14.60
N ILE A 461 -10.72 -21.04 13.96
CA ILE A 461 -11.48 -21.41 12.76
C ILE A 461 -10.53 -21.82 11.64
N ALA A 462 -9.53 -21.00 11.33
CA ALA A 462 -8.58 -21.29 10.26
C ALA A 462 -7.83 -22.62 10.48
N ALA A 463 -7.41 -22.91 11.71
CA ALA A 463 -6.73 -24.17 12.06
C ALA A 463 -7.63 -25.40 11.89
N LEU A 464 -8.88 -25.31 12.34
CA LEU A 464 -9.84 -26.43 12.27
C LEU A 464 -10.34 -26.66 10.83
N GLU A 465 -10.69 -25.59 10.10
CA GLU A 465 -11.16 -25.71 8.72
C GLU A 465 -10.06 -26.19 7.76
N SER A 466 -8.81 -25.74 7.95
CA SER A 466 -7.67 -26.25 7.17
C SER A 466 -7.38 -27.73 7.45
N SER A 467 -7.81 -28.23 8.60
CA SER A 467 -7.74 -29.65 8.99
C SER A 467 -9.00 -30.43 8.60
N GLY A 468 -9.96 -29.79 7.91
CA GLY A 468 -11.16 -30.42 7.36
C GLY A 468 -12.32 -30.56 8.34
N TYR A 469 -12.38 -29.76 9.40
CA TYR A 469 -13.47 -29.76 10.38
C TYR A 469 -14.37 -28.54 10.19
N ASN A 470 -15.66 -28.70 10.44
CA ASN A 470 -16.61 -27.60 10.54
C ASN A 470 -16.57 -26.97 11.93
N VAL A 471 -16.65 -25.64 12.04
CA VAL A 471 -16.57 -24.95 13.32
C VAL A 471 -17.92 -24.38 13.74
N ARG A 472 -18.29 -24.63 15.00
CA ARG A 472 -19.38 -23.92 15.69
C ARG A 472 -18.80 -23.25 16.93
N PHE A 473 -19.29 -22.07 17.30
CA PHE A 473 -18.76 -21.37 18.45
C PHE A 473 -19.88 -20.67 19.26
N LYS A 474 -19.60 -20.45 20.55
CA LYS A 474 -20.46 -19.73 21.48
C LYS A 474 -19.61 -18.82 22.36
N GLY A 475 -19.98 -17.52 22.48
CA GLY A 475 -19.25 -16.51 23.24
C GLY A 475 -18.41 -15.61 22.36
N SER A 476 -17.55 -14.78 22.97
CA SER A 476 -16.62 -13.85 22.34
C SER A 476 -15.23 -13.94 22.97
N GLY A 477 -14.18 -13.50 22.24
CA GLY A 477 -12.81 -13.49 22.73
C GLY A 477 -11.99 -14.72 22.32
N TYR A 478 -11.32 -15.36 23.28
CA TYR A 478 -10.42 -16.50 23.04
C TYR A 478 -11.09 -17.83 23.32
N VAL A 479 -10.65 -18.90 22.65
CA VAL A 479 -11.14 -20.25 22.86
C VAL A 479 -10.75 -20.72 24.26
N ALA A 480 -11.71 -20.83 25.15
CA ALA A 480 -11.54 -21.37 26.48
C ALA A 480 -11.64 -22.90 26.53
N ALA A 481 -12.45 -23.48 25.62
CA ALA A 481 -12.61 -24.93 25.49
C ALA A 481 -13.04 -25.30 24.06
N GLN A 482 -12.70 -26.53 23.66
CA GLN A 482 -13.15 -27.15 22.41
C GLN A 482 -13.76 -28.53 22.64
N THR A 483 -14.74 -28.87 21.82
CA THR A 483 -15.37 -30.19 21.82
C THR A 483 -15.60 -30.67 20.40
N PRO A 484 -15.05 -31.80 19.93
CA PRO A 484 -14.22 -32.76 20.68
C PRO A 484 -12.88 -32.16 21.17
N ALA A 485 -12.30 -32.81 22.19
CA ALA A 485 -10.98 -32.42 22.71
C ALA A 485 -9.90 -32.61 21.65
N ALA A 486 -8.78 -31.85 21.78
CA ALA A 486 -7.62 -32.00 20.91
C ALA A 486 -7.11 -33.46 20.90
N GLY A 487 -6.73 -33.93 19.71
CA GLY A 487 -6.27 -35.31 19.52
C GLY A 487 -7.37 -36.37 19.38
N THR A 488 -8.64 -36.01 19.58
CA THR A 488 -9.76 -36.95 19.36
C THR A 488 -9.88 -37.30 17.88
N GLU A 489 -9.96 -38.58 17.53
CA GLU A 489 -10.23 -38.97 16.13
C GLU A 489 -11.68 -38.61 15.78
N ALA A 490 -11.86 -37.83 14.77
CA ALA A 490 -13.15 -37.43 14.22
C ALA A 490 -13.13 -37.48 12.69
N ALA A 491 -14.26 -37.82 12.10
CA ALA A 491 -14.37 -37.90 10.64
C ALA A 491 -14.17 -36.52 9.98
N HIS A 492 -13.63 -36.50 8.77
CA HIS A 492 -13.52 -35.28 7.94
C HIS A 492 -14.91 -34.66 7.78
N GLY A 493 -15.07 -33.37 8.03
CA GLY A 493 -16.36 -32.68 8.05
C GLY A 493 -17.12 -32.72 9.38
N ALA A 494 -16.58 -33.38 10.41
CA ALA A 494 -17.17 -33.33 11.75
C ALA A 494 -17.18 -31.93 12.34
N SER A 495 -18.19 -31.60 13.14
CA SER A 495 -18.28 -30.28 13.79
C SER A 495 -17.49 -30.23 15.08
N VAL A 496 -16.64 -29.22 15.22
CA VAL A 496 -15.94 -28.86 16.47
C VAL A 496 -16.60 -27.62 17.06
N THR A 497 -17.03 -27.72 18.29
CA THR A 497 -17.68 -26.63 19.03
C THR A 497 -16.66 -25.93 19.93
N LEU A 498 -16.55 -24.62 19.83
CA LEU A 498 -15.67 -23.77 20.61
C LEU A 498 -16.48 -22.97 21.64
N SER A 499 -16.03 -22.97 22.88
CA SER A 499 -16.52 -22.05 23.91
C SER A 499 -15.50 -20.93 24.10
N LEU A 500 -15.93 -19.67 23.89
CA LEU A 500 -15.08 -18.49 23.96
C LEU A 500 -15.29 -17.74 25.26
N ARG A 501 -14.23 -17.08 25.74
CA ARG A 501 -14.24 -16.13 26.87
C ARG A 501 -13.38 -14.94 26.56
N GLU A 502 -13.76 -13.77 27.10
CA GLU A 502 -13.00 -12.53 27.05
C GLU A 502 -11.70 -12.61 27.84
#